data_6cc49950ed9308e0979d5650add4e4a8
#
_entry.id   6cc49950ed9308e0979d5650add4e4a8
#
_cell.length_a   1.000
_cell.length_b   1.000
_cell.length_c   1.000
_cell.angle_alpha   90.00
_cell.angle_beta   90.00
_cell.angle_gamma   90.00
#
_symmetry.space_group_name_H-M   'P 1'
#
loop_
_entity.id
_entity.type
_entity.pdbx_description
1 polymer ?
#
loop_
_entity_poly.entity_id
_entity_poly.type
_entity_poly.pdbx_seq_one_letter_code
_entity_poly.pdbx_strand_id
1 'polypeptide(L)'
;MTTDNKTGTWWRYILFLAIIIFAGPATYFTAQALRGHPVDPNYFWTEWSPFGLFGGRLYNGKGGTNWKIGEAKANILNADELRKLPEVRQFALELVNRDRNLNTLGSVVIDPILNDAAQRHAEDMAQRRYFDHKSPEGKTPRDRFIAAGGSEYNGVGENIAYQPTSNSFGLTYGVAEELQRGWMYSNGHRENLLTPEYKKFGYGIAVTPSGRVYAVQMFSD
;
A
#
# COMPACT_ATOMS: atom_id res chain seq x y z
N MET A 1 23.65 4.09 -51.53
CA MET A 1 24.03 3.46 -50.24
C MET A 1 23.69 4.43 -49.12
N THR A 2 22.53 4.27 -48.54
CA THR A 2 22.05 5.10 -47.40
C THR A 2 22.21 4.25 -46.15
N THR A 3 23.17 4.62 -45.31
CA THR A 3 23.38 3.99 -43.99
C THR A 3 22.33 4.48 -43.02
N ASP A 4 21.45 3.57 -42.62
CA ASP A 4 20.35 3.76 -41.66
C ASP A 4 20.92 3.95 -40.25
N ASN A 5 20.77 5.16 -39.72
CA ASN A 5 21.32 5.54 -38.40
C ASN A 5 20.33 5.20 -37.29
N LYS A 6 20.20 3.90 -36.94
CA LYS A 6 19.31 3.40 -35.87
C LYS A 6 19.90 3.43 -34.45
N THR A 7 21.10 3.96 -34.26
CA THR A 7 21.79 3.94 -32.95
C THR A 7 21.44 5.09 -32.03
N GLY A 8 20.78 6.17 -32.53
CA GLY A 8 20.49 7.38 -31.75
C GLY A 8 19.33 7.30 -30.77
N THR A 9 18.44 6.33 -30.91
CA THR A 9 17.19 6.29 -30.11
C THR A 9 17.35 5.55 -28.80
N TRP A 10 18.20 4.54 -28.74
CA TRP A 10 18.40 3.71 -27.55
C TRP A 10 19.05 4.45 -26.39
N TRP A 11 19.97 5.39 -26.64
CA TRP A 11 20.63 6.20 -25.63
C TRP A 11 19.66 7.16 -24.93
N ARG A 12 18.63 7.62 -25.63
CA ARG A 12 17.59 8.49 -25.04
C ARG A 12 16.74 7.72 -23.99
N TYR A 13 16.43 6.43 -24.27
CA TYR A 13 15.70 5.58 -23.32
C TYR A 13 16.57 5.19 -22.12
N ILE A 14 17.87 4.93 -22.32
CA ILE A 14 18.83 4.64 -21.25
C ILE A 14 19.02 5.88 -20.36
N LEU A 15 19.11 7.08 -20.93
CA LEU A 15 19.21 8.33 -20.17
C LEU A 15 17.92 8.63 -19.40
N PHE A 16 16.75 8.37 -19.99
CA PHE A 16 15.46 8.54 -19.34
C PHE A 16 15.27 7.57 -18.18
N LEU A 17 15.66 6.32 -18.35
CA LEU A 17 15.70 5.31 -17.29
C LEU A 17 16.68 5.67 -16.16
N ALA A 18 17.87 6.16 -16.49
CA ALA A 18 18.85 6.60 -15.50
C ALA A 18 18.35 7.81 -14.69
N ILE A 19 17.68 8.77 -15.32
CA ILE A 19 17.10 9.94 -14.63
C ILE A 19 15.99 9.50 -13.67
N ILE A 20 15.13 8.57 -14.06
CA ILE A 20 14.07 8.05 -13.18
C ILE A 20 14.67 7.29 -11.99
N ILE A 21 15.70 6.47 -12.22
CA ILE A 21 16.32 5.64 -11.17
C ILE A 21 17.13 6.50 -10.16
N PHE A 22 17.75 7.59 -10.59
CA PHE A 22 18.65 8.38 -9.72
C PHE A 22 18.04 9.72 -9.27
N ALA A 23 17.19 10.36 -10.05
CA ALA A 23 16.59 11.65 -9.66
C ALA A 23 15.39 11.49 -8.71
N GLY A 24 14.60 10.42 -8.83
CA GLY A 24 13.47 10.15 -7.95
C GLY A 24 13.88 9.99 -6.47
N PRO A 25 14.87 9.12 -6.15
CA PRO A 25 15.40 8.99 -4.81
C PRO A 25 15.96 10.28 -4.24
N ALA A 26 16.79 10.99 -5.02
CA ALA A 26 17.44 12.22 -4.55
C ALA A 26 16.41 13.31 -4.21
N THR A 27 15.36 13.47 -5.00
CA THR A 27 14.29 14.45 -4.74
C THR A 27 13.45 14.08 -3.53
N TYR A 28 13.17 12.78 -3.32
CA TYR A 28 12.45 12.30 -2.14
C TYR A 28 13.26 12.55 -0.86
N PHE A 29 14.51 12.12 -0.82
CA PHE A 29 15.39 12.32 0.34
C PHE A 29 15.57 13.80 0.68
N THR A 30 15.76 14.64 -0.33
CA THR A 30 15.88 16.09 -0.14
C THR A 30 14.59 16.69 0.41
N ALA A 31 13.43 16.29 -0.09
CA ALA A 31 12.14 16.78 0.38
C ALA A 31 11.84 16.36 1.82
N GLN A 32 12.20 15.14 2.23
CA GLN A 32 12.01 14.66 3.60
C GLN A 32 12.99 15.35 4.57
N ALA A 33 14.26 15.50 4.20
CA ALA A 33 15.24 16.22 5.00
C ALA A 33 14.87 17.70 5.23
N LEU A 34 14.34 18.37 4.20
CA LEU A 34 13.86 19.76 4.30
C LEU A 34 12.61 19.90 5.20
N ARG A 35 11.86 18.83 5.40
CA ARG A 35 10.68 18.79 6.29
C ARG A 35 11.01 18.32 7.71
N GLY A 36 12.27 18.05 8.01
CA GLY A 36 12.70 17.57 9.33
C GLY A 36 12.25 16.16 9.69
N HIS A 37 11.81 15.37 8.72
CA HIS A 37 11.46 13.97 8.94
C HIS A 37 12.70 13.07 8.89
N PRO A 38 12.82 12.06 9.79
CA PRO A 38 13.89 11.10 9.70
C PRO A 38 13.80 10.35 8.37
N VAL A 39 14.89 10.38 7.62
CA VAL A 39 14.99 9.69 6.33
C VAL A 39 15.39 8.25 6.60
N ASP A 40 14.48 7.30 6.42
CA ASP A 40 14.81 5.88 6.38
C ASP A 40 15.24 5.51 4.95
N PRO A 41 16.53 5.15 4.73
CA PRO A 41 17.01 4.74 3.42
C PRO A 41 16.27 3.49 2.88
N ASN A 42 15.72 2.66 3.78
CA ASN A 42 14.99 1.46 3.41
C ASN A 42 13.55 1.80 2.96
N TYR A 43 12.96 2.88 3.46
CA TYR A 43 11.62 3.34 3.10
C TYR A 43 11.48 3.57 1.58
N PHE A 44 12.49 4.17 0.96
CA PHE A 44 12.50 4.41 -0.49
C PHE A 44 12.41 3.12 -1.31
N TRP A 45 13.16 2.09 -0.93
CA TRP A 45 13.18 0.82 -1.65
C TRP A 45 11.99 -0.09 -1.33
N THR A 46 11.34 0.10 -0.18
CA THR A 46 10.17 -0.68 0.23
C THR A 46 8.85 -0.04 -0.19
N GLU A 47 8.77 1.28 -0.18
CA GLU A 47 7.54 2.03 -0.44
C GLU A 47 7.46 2.60 -1.87
N TRP A 48 8.59 2.76 -2.54
CA TRP A 48 8.66 3.32 -3.88
C TRP A 48 9.39 2.39 -4.85
N SER A 49 8.68 1.36 -5.35
CA SER A 49 9.10 0.64 -6.55
C SER A 49 8.24 1.13 -7.73
N PRO A 50 8.74 2.05 -8.58
CA PRO A 50 8.02 2.46 -9.79
C PRO A 50 7.91 1.34 -10.82
N PHE A 51 8.52 0.20 -10.55
CA PHE A 51 8.54 -0.97 -11.43
C PHE A 51 7.97 -2.20 -10.74
N GLY A 52 6.65 -2.28 -10.60
CA GLY A 52 5.96 -3.54 -10.31
C GLY A 52 6.32 -4.69 -11.28
N LEU A 53 7.06 -4.37 -12.36
CA LEU A 53 7.58 -5.33 -13.34
C LEU A 53 8.83 -6.10 -12.88
N PHE A 54 9.56 -5.64 -11.86
CA PHE A 54 10.79 -6.30 -11.39
C PHE A 54 10.76 -6.74 -9.92
N GLY A 55 9.68 -6.46 -9.18
CA GLY A 55 9.60 -6.67 -7.73
C GLY A 55 9.61 -8.12 -7.25
N GLY A 56 9.54 -9.10 -8.11
CA GLY A 56 9.47 -10.50 -7.71
C GLY A 56 10.80 -11.17 -7.38
N ARG A 57 11.95 -10.58 -7.66
CA ARG A 57 13.24 -11.27 -7.56
C ARG A 57 14.40 -10.53 -6.90
N LEU A 58 14.30 -9.26 -6.55
CA LEU A 58 15.44 -8.49 -6.06
C LEU A 58 15.39 -8.12 -4.57
N TYR A 59 14.30 -8.39 -3.87
CA TYR A 59 14.22 -8.11 -2.45
C TYR A 59 14.32 -9.40 -1.61
N ASN A 60 15.55 -9.86 -1.39
CA ASN A 60 15.87 -10.70 -0.25
C ASN A 60 15.98 -9.81 0.99
N GLY A 61 14.85 -9.37 1.53
CA GLY A 61 14.81 -8.68 2.80
C GLY A 61 15.41 -9.56 3.89
N LYS A 62 16.29 -8.99 4.71
CA LYS A 62 16.89 -9.61 5.90
C LYS A 62 15.86 -9.78 7.03
N GLY A 63 14.71 -10.33 6.74
CA GLY A 63 13.71 -10.69 7.72
C GLY A 63 13.02 -11.94 7.23
N GLY A 64 13.29 -13.09 7.82
CA GLY A 64 12.66 -14.39 7.65
C GLY A 64 12.33 -14.76 6.20
N THR A 65 13.12 -15.60 5.60
CA THR A 65 13.10 -15.94 4.16
C THR A 65 11.93 -16.81 3.69
N ASN A 66 10.89 -17.04 4.52
CA ASN A 66 9.86 -18.06 4.25
C ASN A 66 8.45 -17.52 4.03
N TRP A 67 8.25 -16.19 3.88
CA TRP A 67 6.94 -15.66 3.56
C TRP A 67 6.62 -15.78 2.07
N LYS A 68 5.33 -15.91 1.78
CA LYS A 68 4.81 -16.08 0.42
C LYS A 68 3.77 -15.02 0.12
N ILE A 69 3.73 -14.59 -1.14
CA ILE A 69 2.69 -13.72 -1.68
C ILE A 69 2.00 -14.42 -2.84
N GLY A 70 0.68 -14.26 -2.94
CA GLY A 70 -0.09 -14.88 -4.01
C GLY A 70 0.03 -14.14 -5.34
N GLU A 71 -0.35 -14.85 -6.40
CA GLU A 71 -0.50 -14.25 -7.72
C GLU A 71 -1.59 -13.17 -7.71
N ALA A 72 -1.49 -12.23 -8.65
CA ALA A 72 -2.47 -11.17 -8.80
C ALA A 72 -3.86 -11.76 -9.09
N LYS A 73 -4.89 -11.28 -8.38
CA LYS A 73 -6.30 -11.63 -8.60
C LYS A 73 -6.98 -10.66 -9.57
N ALA A 74 -6.55 -9.40 -9.56
CA ALA A 74 -7.02 -8.43 -10.56
C ALA A 74 -6.41 -8.78 -11.93
N ASN A 75 -7.27 -9.10 -12.90
CA ASN A 75 -6.82 -9.39 -14.25
C ASN A 75 -6.81 -8.10 -15.11
N ILE A 76 -6.07 -8.14 -16.21
CA ILE A 76 -5.90 -6.99 -17.13
C ILE A 76 -7.23 -6.42 -17.63
N LEU A 77 -8.28 -7.25 -17.72
CA LEU A 77 -9.56 -6.82 -18.29
C LEU A 77 -10.42 -6.02 -17.29
N ASN A 78 -10.22 -6.20 -15.98
CA ASN A 78 -11.07 -5.59 -14.95
C ASN A 78 -10.30 -4.81 -13.87
N ALA A 79 -8.98 -4.79 -13.93
CA ALA A 79 -8.14 -4.16 -12.92
C ALA A 79 -8.46 -2.66 -12.76
N ASP A 80 -8.69 -1.95 -13.86
CA ASP A 80 -8.91 -0.51 -13.89
C ASP A 80 -10.38 -0.09 -13.95
N GLU A 81 -11.32 -1.04 -13.89
CA GLU A 81 -12.73 -0.72 -13.81
C GLU A 81 -13.08 -0.10 -12.45
N LEU A 82 -13.86 0.98 -12.48
CA LEU A 82 -14.35 1.63 -11.26
C LEU A 82 -15.27 0.71 -10.47
N ARG A 83 -15.03 0.64 -9.17
CA ARG A 83 -15.76 -0.22 -8.23
C ARG A 83 -16.36 0.60 -7.08
N LYS A 84 -17.42 0.05 -6.50
CA LYS A 84 -17.97 0.59 -5.26
C LYS A 84 -17.12 0.17 -4.07
N LEU A 85 -17.10 0.99 -3.03
CA LEU A 85 -16.32 0.71 -1.83
C LEU A 85 -16.56 -0.68 -1.20
N PRO A 86 -17.81 -1.20 -1.10
CA PRO A 86 -18.04 -2.55 -0.59
C PRO A 86 -17.37 -3.64 -1.43
N GLU A 87 -17.32 -3.49 -2.75
CA GLU A 87 -16.66 -4.45 -3.65
C GLU A 87 -15.14 -4.43 -3.46
N VAL A 88 -14.55 -3.23 -3.31
CA VAL A 88 -13.11 -3.09 -3.04
C VAL A 88 -12.75 -3.66 -1.67
N ARG A 89 -13.58 -3.47 -0.64
CA ARG A 89 -13.39 -4.08 0.69
C ARG A 89 -13.42 -5.60 0.65
N GLN A 90 -14.36 -6.17 -0.08
CA GLN A 90 -14.45 -7.62 -0.26
C GLN A 90 -13.22 -8.14 -1.00
N PHE A 91 -12.79 -7.46 -2.05
CA PHE A 91 -11.59 -7.82 -2.80
C PHE A 91 -10.32 -7.70 -1.93
N ALA A 92 -10.18 -6.65 -1.13
CA ALA A 92 -9.07 -6.49 -0.19
C ALA A 92 -9.03 -7.63 0.85
N LEU A 93 -10.19 -8.06 1.39
CA LEU A 93 -10.28 -9.23 2.25
C LEU A 93 -9.77 -10.50 1.56
N GLU A 94 -10.15 -10.70 0.30
CA GLU A 94 -9.71 -11.86 -0.46
C GLU A 94 -8.19 -11.86 -0.68
N LEU A 95 -7.59 -10.68 -0.92
CA LEU A 95 -6.14 -10.53 -1.07
C LEU A 95 -5.40 -10.84 0.22
N VAL A 96 -5.87 -10.29 1.34
CA VAL A 96 -5.28 -10.56 2.67
C VAL A 96 -5.38 -12.05 2.98
N ASN A 97 -6.54 -12.67 2.79
CA ASN A 97 -6.72 -14.10 3.07
C ASN A 97 -5.94 -15.00 2.12
N ARG A 98 -5.79 -14.61 0.84
CA ARG A 98 -4.87 -15.29 -0.09
C ARG A 98 -3.47 -15.38 0.50
N ASP A 99 -2.92 -14.24 0.95
CA ASP A 99 -1.55 -14.17 1.43
C ASP A 99 -1.40 -14.85 2.80
N ARG A 100 -2.39 -14.70 3.71
CA ARG A 100 -2.41 -15.42 5.00
C ARG A 100 -2.44 -16.93 4.81
N ASN A 101 -3.31 -17.45 3.94
CA ASN A 101 -3.44 -18.89 3.68
C ASN A 101 -2.16 -19.48 3.08
N LEU A 102 -1.50 -18.76 2.17
CA LEU A 102 -0.20 -19.18 1.62
C LEU A 102 0.90 -19.27 2.69
N ASN A 103 0.76 -18.49 3.77
CA ASN A 103 1.66 -18.50 4.92
C ASN A 103 1.13 -19.34 6.08
N THR A 104 0.20 -20.28 5.80
CA THR A 104 -0.37 -21.25 6.77
C THR A 104 -1.08 -20.61 7.96
N LEU A 105 -1.64 -19.42 7.77
CA LEU A 105 -2.40 -18.68 8.77
C LEU A 105 -3.91 -18.78 8.52
N GLY A 106 -4.69 -18.70 9.59
CA GLY A 106 -6.14 -18.63 9.50
C GLY A 106 -6.62 -17.36 8.81
N SER A 107 -7.74 -17.46 8.09
CA SER A 107 -8.39 -16.32 7.47
C SER A 107 -8.93 -15.35 8.50
N VAL A 108 -8.91 -14.07 8.14
CA VAL A 108 -9.64 -13.00 8.87
C VAL A 108 -11.01 -12.77 8.23
N VAL A 109 -11.92 -12.16 8.97
CA VAL A 109 -13.26 -11.79 8.49
C VAL A 109 -13.47 -10.29 8.55
N ILE A 110 -14.35 -9.76 7.69
CA ILE A 110 -14.73 -8.34 7.74
C ILE A 110 -15.35 -8.01 9.09
N ASP A 111 -14.87 -6.94 9.68
CA ASP A 111 -15.46 -6.29 10.85
C ASP A 111 -15.94 -4.88 10.48
N PRO A 112 -17.24 -4.57 10.65
CA PRO A 112 -17.79 -3.26 10.30
C PRO A 112 -17.17 -2.10 11.08
N ILE A 113 -16.76 -2.33 12.33
CA ILE A 113 -16.15 -1.31 13.20
C ILE A 113 -14.76 -0.97 12.69
N LEU A 114 -13.96 -1.99 12.33
CA LEU A 114 -12.65 -1.78 11.71
C LEU A 114 -12.77 -1.11 10.35
N ASN A 115 -13.79 -1.47 9.54
CA ASN A 115 -14.07 -0.79 8.28
C ASN A 115 -14.37 0.70 8.46
N ASP A 116 -15.17 1.05 9.47
CA ASP A 116 -15.52 2.45 9.76
C ASP A 116 -14.31 3.23 10.24
N ALA A 117 -13.55 2.68 11.19
CA ALA A 117 -12.32 3.29 11.69
C ALA A 117 -11.28 3.51 10.58
N ALA A 118 -11.04 2.49 9.73
CA ALA A 118 -10.13 2.56 8.61
C ALA A 118 -10.57 3.59 7.55
N GLN A 119 -11.87 3.62 7.22
CA GLN A 119 -12.40 4.54 6.22
C GLN A 119 -12.28 5.99 6.66
N ARG A 120 -12.70 6.30 7.89
CA ARG A 120 -12.59 7.65 8.44
C ARG A 120 -11.13 8.13 8.47
N HIS A 121 -10.19 7.25 8.77
CA HIS A 121 -8.78 7.64 8.76
C HIS A 121 -8.25 7.89 7.35
N ALA A 122 -8.60 7.04 6.38
CA ALA A 122 -8.23 7.26 4.98
C ALA A 122 -8.79 8.60 4.44
N GLU A 123 -10.05 8.90 4.76
CA GLU A 123 -10.71 10.16 4.39
C GLU A 123 -10.08 11.37 5.09
N ASP A 124 -9.77 11.26 6.39
CA ASP A 124 -9.12 12.33 7.16
C ASP A 124 -7.72 12.65 6.61
N MET A 125 -6.90 11.61 6.34
CA MET A 125 -5.61 11.79 5.67
C MET A 125 -5.75 12.48 4.31
N ALA A 126 -6.73 12.06 3.50
CA ALA A 126 -6.98 12.62 2.18
C ALA A 126 -7.44 14.08 2.24
N GLN A 127 -8.39 14.40 3.12
CA GLN A 127 -8.97 15.74 3.27
C GLN A 127 -7.98 16.74 3.85
N ARG A 128 -7.24 16.34 4.88
CA ARG A 128 -6.31 17.20 5.62
C ARG A 128 -4.88 17.14 5.09
N ARG A 129 -4.62 16.29 4.09
CA ARG A 129 -3.33 16.17 3.37
C ARG A 129 -2.16 15.80 4.28
N TYR A 130 -2.34 14.85 5.17
CA TYR A 130 -1.26 14.26 5.96
C TYR A 130 -1.17 12.75 5.70
N PHE A 131 -0.07 12.12 6.13
CA PHE A 131 0.12 10.67 6.06
C PHE A 131 0.87 10.22 7.31
N ASP A 132 0.15 9.68 8.27
CA ASP A 132 0.68 9.21 9.57
C ASP A 132 -0.34 8.26 10.21
N HIS A 133 0.12 7.33 11.03
CA HIS A 133 -0.72 6.49 11.87
C HIS A 133 -1.49 7.28 12.94
N LYS A 134 -0.97 8.41 13.39
CA LYS A 134 -1.65 9.31 14.33
C LYS A 134 -2.32 10.45 13.57
N SER A 135 -3.52 10.79 14.01
CA SER A 135 -4.15 12.03 13.52
C SER A 135 -3.38 13.27 14.01
N PRO A 136 -3.57 14.44 13.42
CA PRO A 136 -2.98 15.69 13.92
C PRO A 136 -3.32 16.00 15.38
N GLU A 137 -4.42 15.47 15.93
CA GLU A 137 -4.81 15.56 17.33
C GLU A 137 -4.16 14.47 18.20
N GLY A 138 -3.29 13.62 17.63
CA GLY A 138 -2.59 12.55 18.33
C GLY A 138 -3.38 11.24 18.50
N LYS A 139 -4.57 11.11 17.90
CA LYS A 139 -5.37 9.88 17.99
C LYS A 139 -4.67 8.73 17.27
N THR A 140 -4.47 7.63 17.99
CA THR A 140 -3.88 6.40 17.51
C THR A 140 -4.89 5.52 16.75
N PRO A 141 -4.45 4.47 16.03
CA PRO A 141 -5.34 3.46 15.45
C PRO A 141 -6.30 2.85 16.49
N ARG A 142 -5.80 2.56 17.69
CA ARG A 142 -6.61 2.06 18.79
C ARG A 142 -7.71 3.04 19.22
N ASP A 143 -7.37 4.34 19.34
CA ASP A 143 -8.36 5.36 19.72
C ASP A 143 -9.47 5.46 18.67
N ARG A 144 -9.14 5.34 17.39
CA ARG A 144 -10.13 5.33 16.29
C ARG A 144 -11.02 4.10 16.33
N PHE A 145 -10.44 2.93 16.61
CA PHE A 145 -11.20 1.68 16.77
C PHE A 145 -12.19 1.76 17.92
N ILE A 146 -11.76 2.21 19.10
CA ILE A 146 -12.62 2.40 20.26
C ILE A 146 -13.72 3.43 19.96
N ALA A 147 -13.38 4.56 19.34
CA ALA A 147 -14.34 5.59 18.95
C ALA A 147 -15.40 5.10 17.94
N ALA A 148 -15.07 4.09 17.15
CA ALA A 148 -15.99 3.42 16.23
C ALA A 148 -16.86 2.34 16.91
N GLY A 149 -16.67 2.09 18.20
CA GLY A 149 -17.41 1.08 18.99
C GLY A 149 -16.65 -0.22 19.24
N GLY A 150 -15.36 -0.25 18.95
CA GLY A 150 -14.48 -1.38 19.25
C GLY A 150 -14.17 -1.55 20.72
N SER A 151 -13.77 -2.76 21.10
CA SER A 151 -13.42 -3.08 22.49
C SER A 151 -12.01 -2.58 22.83
N GLU A 152 -11.86 -2.00 23.99
CA GLU A 152 -10.55 -1.59 24.53
C GLU A 152 -9.62 -2.77 24.87
N TYR A 153 -10.16 -3.97 24.94
CA TYR A 153 -9.41 -5.19 25.27
C TYR A 153 -8.78 -5.87 24.06
N ASN A 154 -9.18 -5.51 22.84
CA ASN A 154 -8.62 -6.10 21.62
C ASN A 154 -7.28 -5.47 21.24
N GLY A 155 -6.37 -6.29 20.72
CA GLY A 155 -5.20 -5.85 20.01
C GLY A 155 -5.58 -5.22 18.66
N VAL A 156 -4.94 -4.11 18.29
CA VAL A 156 -5.20 -3.41 17.02
C VAL A 156 -3.90 -3.22 16.26
N GLY A 157 -3.85 -3.69 15.01
CA GLY A 157 -2.80 -3.40 14.05
C GLY A 157 -3.32 -2.51 12.93
N GLU A 158 -2.42 -1.73 12.34
CA GLU A 158 -2.75 -0.86 11.21
C GLU A 158 -1.64 -0.86 10.18
N ASN A 159 -2.03 -0.95 8.91
CA ASN A 159 -1.20 -0.64 7.77
C ASN A 159 -1.79 0.57 7.06
N ILE A 160 -0.97 1.54 6.72
CA ILE A 160 -1.37 2.68 5.89
C ILE A 160 -0.53 2.73 4.61
N ALA A 161 -1.12 3.22 3.54
CA ALA A 161 -0.43 3.45 2.28
C ALA A 161 -0.88 4.75 1.64
N TYR A 162 0.06 5.39 0.97
CA TYR A 162 -0.14 6.60 0.19
C TYR A 162 0.43 6.41 -1.21
N GLN A 163 -0.38 6.67 -2.21
CA GLN A 163 0.04 6.66 -3.61
C GLN A 163 -0.20 8.06 -4.20
N PRO A 164 0.86 8.77 -4.63
CA PRO A 164 0.76 10.18 -5.04
C PRO A 164 0.01 10.40 -6.34
N THR A 165 -0.03 9.36 -7.19
CA THR A 165 -0.73 9.39 -8.48
C THR A 165 -1.26 7.99 -8.75
N SER A 166 -2.55 7.87 -9.00
CA SER A 166 -3.16 6.65 -9.54
C SER A 166 -3.51 6.92 -11.00
N ASN A 167 -3.28 5.95 -11.87
CA ASN A 167 -3.74 6.00 -13.26
C ASN A 167 -5.27 5.92 -13.37
N SER A 168 -5.94 5.50 -12.29
CA SER A 168 -7.40 5.47 -12.16
C SER A 168 -7.89 6.60 -11.27
N PHE A 169 -8.85 7.38 -11.75
CA PHE A 169 -9.49 8.46 -10.99
C PHE A 169 -10.56 7.95 -10.00
N GLY A 170 -10.41 6.74 -9.47
CA GLY A 170 -11.37 6.15 -8.55
C GLY A 170 -10.91 4.83 -7.94
N LEU A 171 -11.83 4.17 -7.27
CA LEU A 171 -11.58 2.88 -6.64
C LEU A 171 -11.56 1.77 -7.69
N THR A 172 -10.49 0.97 -7.74
CA THR A 172 -10.34 -0.16 -8.66
C THR A 172 -9.72 -1.36 -7.96
N TYR A 173 -9.88 -2.56 -8.52
CA TYR A 173 -9.20 -3.75 -8.03
C TYR A 173 -7.67 -3.68 -8.25
N GLY A 174 -7.22 -3.05 -9.34
CA GLY A 174 -5.80 -2.87 -9.63
C GLY A 174 -5.09 -2.08 -8.52
N VAL A 175 -5.68 -0.96 -8.08
CA VAL A 175 -5.15 -0.16 -6.97
C VAL A 175 -5.10 -0.98 -5.68
N ALA A 176 -6.17 -1.72 -5.34
CA ALA A 176 -6.18 -2.55 -4.13
C ALA A 176 -5.12 -3.67 -4.17
N GLU A 177 -4.93 -4.30 -5.33
CA GLU A 177 -3.89 -5.33 -5.54
C GLU A 177 -2.48 -4.73 -5.39
N GLU A 178 -2.22 -3.57 -5.98
CA GLU A 178 -0.93 -2.89 -5.90
C GLU A 178 -0.58 -2.53 -4.45
N LEU A 179 -1.53 -1.97 -3.71
CA LEU A 179 -1.37 -1.63 -2.30
C LEU A 179 -1.11 -2.88 -1.44
N GLN A 180 -1.86 -3.97 -1.65
CA GLN A 180 -1.65 -5.24 -0.94
C GLN A 180 -0.24 -5.78 -1.18
N ARG A 181 0.23 -5.72 -2.42
CA ARG A 181 1.61 -6.14 -2.76
C ARG A 181 2.64 -5.26 -2.06
N GLY A 182 2.46 -3.95 -2.05
CA GLY A 182 3.32 -3.00 -1.34
C GLY A 182 3.44 -3.37 0.15
N TRP A 183 2.33 -3.61 0.83
CA TRP A 183 2.32 -4.01 2.23
C TRP A 183 3.00 -5.37 2.47
N MET A 184 2.82 -6.35 1.60
CA MET A 184 3.49 -7.65 1.71
C MET A 184 5.00 -7.56 1.52
N TYR A 185 5.49 -6.63 0.69
CA TYR A 185 6.92 -6.41 0.50
C TYR A 185 7.58 -5.55 1.60
N SER A 186 6.81 -4.83 2.39
CA SER A 186 7.28 -4.04 3.54
C SER A 186 7.29 -4.88 4.82
N ASN A 187 8.43 -4.96 5.52
CA ASN A 187 8.59 -5.82 6.70
C ASN A 187 7.55 -5.53 7.80
N GLY A 188 7.42 -4.28 8.23
CA GLY A 188 6.50 -3.91 9.31
C GLY A 188 5.03 -4.11 8.93
N HIS A 189 4.66 -3.77 7.69
CA HIS A 189 3.29 -3.99 7.21
C HIS A 189 2.98 -5.48 7.06
N ARG A 190 3.93 -6.28 6.56
CA ARG A 190 3.79 -7.72 6.45
C ARG A 190 3.63 -8.41 7.81
N GLU A 191 4.32 -7.94 8.84
CA GLU A 191 4.16 -8.43 10.21
C GLU A 191 2.72 -8.28 10.67
N ASN A 192 2.08 -7.14 10.45
CA ASN A 192 0.64 -6.97 10.72
C ASN A 192 -0.22 -7.94 9.90
N LEU A 193 0.01 -8.04 8.59
CA LEU A 193 -0.74 -8.94 7.71
C LEU A 193 -0.66 -10.39 8.13
N LEU A 194 0.49 -10.83 8.63
CA LEU A 194 0.79 -12.20 8.99
C LEU A 194 0.76 -12.47 10.51
N THR A 195 0.24 -11.56 11.32
CA THR A 195 0.02 -11.79 12.75
C THR A 195 -1.04 -12.88 12.97
N PRO A 196 -0.70 -14.01 13.62
CA PRO A 196 -1.60 -15.17 13.75
C PRO A 196 -2.86 -14.89 14.59
N GLU A 197 -2.74 -14.00 15.57
CA GLU A 197 -3.77 -13.66 16.54
C GLU A 197 -4.94 -12.91 15.90
N TYR A 198 -4.70 -12.16 14.82
CA TYR A 198 -5.76 -11.40 14.17
C TYR A 198 -6.81 -12.30 13.53
N LYS A 199 -8.07 -11.97 13.82
CA LYS A 199 -9.28 -12.67 13.33
C LYS A 199 -10.18 -11.76 12.50
N LYS A 200 -10.05 -10.44 12.70
CA LYS A 200 -10.92 -9.44 12.10
C LYS A 200 -10.12 -8.48 11.23
N PHE A 201 -10.76 -7.96 10.22
CA PHE A 201 -10.16 -7.10 9.21
C PHE A 201 -11.10 -5.96 8.82
N GLY A 202 -10.55 -4.77 8.67
CA GLY A 202 -11.22 -3.62 8.10
C GLY A 202 -10.37 -2.96 7.03
N TYR A 203 -11.03 -2.39 6.03
CA TYR A 203 -10.38 -1.69 4.92
C TYR A 203 -11.03 -0.35 4.64
N GLY A 204 -10.22 0.69 4.59
CA GLY A 204 -10.60 2.04 4.19
C GLY A 204 -9.74 2.52 3.04
N ILE A 205 -10.34 3.24 2.09
CA ILE A 205 -9.62 3.84 0.97
C ILE A 205 -10.30 5.12 0.53
N ALA A 206 -9.51 6.16 0.29
CA ALA A 206 -9.96 7.44 -0.24
C ALA A 206 -9.10 7.85 -1.43
N VAL A 207 -9.76 8.28 -2.50
CA VAL A 207 -9.12 8.82 -3.71
C VAL A 207 -9.50 10.28 -3.83
N THR A 208 -8.50 11.16 -3.87
CA THR A 208 -8.73 12.59 -4.06
C THR A 208 -9.05 12.93 -5.52
N PRO A 209 -9.65 14.11 -5.80
CA PRO A 209 -9.87 14.55 -7.19
C PRO A 209 -8.58 14.68 -8.02
N SER A 210 -7.42 14.81 -7.36
CA SER A 210 -6.12 14.84 -8.03
C SER A 210 -5.49 13.45 -8.23
N GLY A 211 -6.24 12.36 -7.99
CA GLY A 211 -5.78 10.98 -8.16
C GLY A 211 -4.88 10.45 -7.03
N ARG A 212 -4.75 11.18 -5.90
CA ARG A 212 -4.00 10.67 -4.74
C ARG A 212 -4.81 9.63 -4.00
N VAL A 213 -4.19 8.52 -3.66
CA VAL A 213 -4.82 7.42 -2.92
C VAL A 213 -4.27 7.37 -1.50
N TYR A 214 -5.18 7.25 -0.54
CA TYR A 214 -4.87 6.94 0.86
C TYR A 214 -5.62 5.68 1.24
N ALA A 215 -4.91 4.69 1.75
CA ALA A 215 -5.52 3.42 2.11
C ALA A 215 -5.08 2.98 3.50
N VAL A 216 -5.98 2.29 4.19
CA VAL A 216 -5.80 1.81 5.56
C VAL A 216 -6.31 0.38 5.66
N GLN A 217 -5.48 -0.52 6.17
CA GLN A 217 -5.90 -1.83 6.68
C GLN A 217 -5.88 -1.78 8.20
N MET A 218 -6.93 -2.24 8.84
CA MET A 218 -6.96 -2.45 10.28
C MET A 218 -7.24 -3.91 10.61
N PHE A 219 -6.63 -4.38 11.67
CA PHE A 219 -6.73 -5.76 12.16
C PHE A 219 -7.04 -5.77 13.64
N SER A 220 -7.79 -6.78 14.10
CA SER A 220 -7.91 -7.10 15.52
C SER A 220 -8.06 -8.61 15.75
N ASP A 221 -7.80 -9.03 16.97
CA ASP A 221 -8.09 -10.35 17.50
C ASP A 221 -9.59 -10.56 17.81
#